data_2f519673edc9c7479a49cd0839d239e7
#
_entry.id   2f519673edc9c7479a49cd0839d239e7
#
_cell.length_a   1.000
_cell.length_b   1.000
_cell.length_c   1.000
_cell.angle_alpha   90.00
_cell.angle_beta   90.00
_cell.angle_gamma   90.00
#
_symmetry.space_group_name_H-M   'P 1'
#
loop_
_entity.id
_entity.type
_entity.pdbx_description
1 polymer ?
#
loop_
_entity_poly.entity_id
_entity_poly.type
_entity_poly.pdbx_seq_one_letter_code
_entity_poly.pdbx_strand_id
1 'polypeptide(L)'
;MLKWGVERRLEFIEFRLFWEGGVNRSDLIDTFGVSVPQASKDLTHYQERAPLNAVYDKSARRYVAGPEFRPVFLDPDPDAYLMRLRSMAEGFAEPGSNWLSTPPD
;
A
#
# COMPACT_ATOMS: atom_id res chain seq x y z
N MET A 1 9.46 -11.66 -11.00
CA MET A 1 9.93 -10.52 -10.55
C MET A 1 9.02 -9.42 -10.64
N LEU A 2 8.59 -9.02 -11.78
CA LEU A 2 7.69 -7.92 -11.87
C LEU A 2 6.43 -8.17 -11.09
N LYS A 3 5.93 -9.40 -11.18
CA LYS A 3 4.74 -9.77 -10.47
C LYS A 3 4.92 -9.63 -8.98
N TRP A 4 6.08 -10.03 -8.51
CA TRP A 4 6.41 -9.90 -7.11
C TRP A 4 6.38 -8.44 -6.67
N GLY A 5 6.97 -7.57 -7.46
CA GLY A 5 6.98 -6.15 -7.13
C GLY A 5 5.60 -5.55 -7.16
N VAL A 6 4.79 -5.91 -8.14
CA VAL A 6 3.43 -5.41 -8.25
C VAL A 6 2.62 -5.86 -7.04
N GLU A 7 2.73 -7.12 -6.65
CA GLU A 7 1.97 -7.60 -5.52
C GLU A 7 2.35 -6.90 -4.23
N ARG A 8 3.63 -6.62 -4.05
CA ARG A 8 4.07 -5.88 -2.88
C ARG A 8 3.45 -4.50 -2.84
N ARG A 9 3.40 -3.85 -3.98
CA ARG A 9 2.83 -2.51 -4.04
C ARG A 9 1.32 -2.53 -3.82
N LEU A 10 0.64 -3.55 -4.33
CA LEU A 10 -0.80 -3.67 -4.07
C LEU A 10 -1.09 -3.95 -2.61
N GLU A 11 -0.26 -4.76 -1.97
CA GLU A 11 -0.38 -5.01 -0.55
C GLU A 11 -0.17 -3.72 0.25
N PHE A 12 0.78 -2.92 -0.17
CA PHE A 12 1.06 -1.65 0.50
C PHE A 12 -0.15 -0.71 0.36
N ILE A 13 -0.75 -0.66 -0.81
CA ILE A 13 -1.92 0.18 -1.02
C ILE A 13 -3.03 -0.26 -0.06
N GLU A 14 -3.27 -1.55 0.04
CA GLU A 14 -4.31 -2.05 0.92
C GLU A 14 -3.97 -1.76 2.37
N PHE A 15 -2.70 -1.90 2.74
CA PHE A 15 -2.25 -1.60 4.08
C PHE A 15 -2.57 -0.14 4.44
N ARG A 16 -2.25 0.78 3.53
CA ARG A 16 -2.49 2.18 3.78
C ARG A 16 -3.98 2.48 3.92
N LEU A 17 -4.78 1.86 3.05
CA LEU A 17 -6.23 2.06 3.11
C LEU A 17 -6.79 1.51 4.40
N PHE A 18 -6.36 0.33 4.80
CA PHE A 18 -6.91 -0.36 5.95
C PHE A 18 -6.49 0.31 7.26
N TRP A 19 -5.25 0.67 7.37
CA TRP A 19 -4.72 1.15 8.65
C TRP A 19 -4.53 2.66 8.72
N GLU A 20 -4.28 3.28 7.58
CA GLU A 20 -4.04 4.72 7.56
C GLU A 20 -5.21 5.51 7.00
N GLY A 21 -6.13 4.82 6.39
CA GLY A 21 -7.33 5.46 5.85
C GLY A 21 -7.18 6.06 4.47
N GLY A 22 -5.99 6.05 3.90
CA GLY A 22 -5.83 6.62 2.57
C GLY A 22 -4.44 6.44 2.00
N VAL A 23 -4.32 6.61 0.70
CA VAL A 23 -3.05 6.43 -0.01
C VAL A 23 -3.07 7.28 -1.26
N ASN A 24 -1.91 7.81 -1.64
CA ASN A 24 -1.78 8.53 -2.90
C ASN A 24 -0.50 8.12 -3.61
N ARG A 25 -0.24 8.75 -4.75
CA ARG A 25 0.94 8.40 -5.55
C ARG A 25 2.24 8.66 -4.80
N SER A 26 2.29 9.74 -4.05
CA SER A 26 3.50 10.08 -3.31
C SER A 26 3.90 8.97 -2.37
N ASP A 27 2.91 8.34 -1.75
CA ASP A 27 3.20 7.25 -0.81
C ASP A 27 3.93 6.12 -1.51
N LEU A 28 3.51 5.79 -2.72
CA LEU A 28 4.15 4.72 -3.49
C LEU A 28 5.52 5.15 -3.98
N ILE A 29 5.63 6.38 -4.44
CA ILE A 29 6.90 6.88 -4.94
C ILE A 29 7.93 6.93 -3.81
N ASP A 30 7.52 7.43 -2.66
CA ASP A 30 8.44 7.56 -1.53
C ASP A 30 8.85 6.20 -0.98
N THR A 31 7.96 5.24 -1.02
CA THR A 31 8.23 3.92 -0.44
C THR A 31 9.01 3.02 -1.37
N PHE A 32 8.63 2.99 -2.64
CA PHE A 32 9.18 2.03 -3.57
C PHE A 32 10.09 2.64 -4.63
N GLY A 33 10.11 3.95 -4.74
CA GLY A 33 10.94 4.60 -5.75
C GLY A 33 10.43 4.44 -7.16
N VAL A 34 9.15 4.16 -7.32
CA VAL A 34 8.59 3.99 -8.66
C VAL A 34 8.31 5.36 -9.27
N SER A 35 8.11 5.39 -10.57
CA SER A 35 7.80 6.63 -11.27
C SER A 35 6.35 7.04 -11.01
N VAL A 36 6.03 8.29 -11.33
CA VAL A 36 4.67 8.78 -11.21
C VAL A 36 3.70 7.94 -12.05
N PRO A 37 3.99 7.65 -13.32
CA PRO A 37 3.07 6.81 -14.09
C PRO A 37 2.89 5.42 -13.49
N GLN A 38 3.96 4.84 -12.94
CA GLN A 38 3.84 3.53 -12.35
C GLN A 38 2.98 3.57 -11.10
N ALA A 39 3.15 4.60 -10.27
CA ALA A 39 2.34 4.75 -9.07
C ALA A 39 0.87 4.89 -9.43
N SER A 40 0.57 5.68 -10.46
CA SER A 40 -0.81 5.85 -10.92
C SER A 40 -1.38 4.52 -11.40
N LYS A 41 -0.58 3.77 -12.12
CA LYS A 41 -1.00 2.49 -12.65
C LYS A 41 -1.28 1.50 -11.51
N ASP A 42 -0.46 1.53 -10.49
CA ASP A 42 -0.66 0.64 -9.34
C ASP A 42 -1.95 0.95 -8.61
N LEU A 43 -2.26 2.23 -8.43
CA LEU A 43 -3.49 2.62 -7.75
C LEU A 43 -4.71 2.22 -8.58
N THR A 44 -4.65 2.42 -9.88
CA THR A 44 -5.72 2.01 -10.76
C THR A 44 -5.89 0.49 -10.73
N HIS A 45 -4.77 -0.22 -10.74
CA HIS A 45 -4.78 -1.67 -10.72
C HIS A 45 -5.43 -2.18 -9.43
N TYR A 46 -5.08 -1.57 -8.29
CA TYR A 46 -5.69 -1.96 -7.03
C TYR A 46 -7.19 -1.71 -7.07
N GLN A 47 -7.59 -0.54 -7.56
CA GLN A 47 -9.00 -0.18 -7.61
C GLN A 47 -9.79 -1.13 -8.52
N GLU A 48 -9.17 -1.60 -9.58
CA GLU A 48 -9.82 -2.56 -10.46
C GLU A 48 -9.99 -3.92 -9.79
N ARG A 49 -9.03 -4.30 -8.97
CA ARG A 49 -9.09 -5.58 -8.28
C ARG A 49 -10.03 -5.52 -7.07
N ALA A 50 -10.18 -4.37 -6.47
CA ALA A 50 -10.97 -4.21 -5.26
C ALA A 50 -11.73 -2.88 -5.32
N PRO A 51 -12.72 -2.79 -6.19
CA PRO A 51 -13.38 -1.49 -6.43
C PRO A 51 -14.10 -0.92 -5.23
N LEU A 52 -14.52 -1.75 -4.29
CA LEU A 52 -15.20 -1.24 -3.11
C LEU A 52 -14.22 -0.78 -2.03
N ASN A 53 -12.95 -1.07 -2.21
CA ASN A 53 -11.96 -0.77 -1.18
C ASN A 53 -11.32 0.60 -1.34
N ALA A 54 -11.35 1.17 -2.52
CA ALA A 54 -10.64 2.42 -2.78
C ALA A 54 -11.56 3.39 -3.51
N VAL A 55 -11.81 4.51 -2.87
CA VAL A 55 -12.63 5.57 -3.45
C VAL A 55 -11.78 6.81 -3.55
N TYR A 56 -11.77 7.45 -4.71
CA TYR A 56 -10.93 8.63 -4.86
C TYR A 56 -11.62 9.84 -4.24
N ASP A 57 -10.93 10.50 -3.33
CA ASP A 57 -11.42 11.70 -2.68
C ASP A 57 -10.76 12.90 -3.34
N LYS A 58 -11.53 13.62 -4.12
CA LYS A 58 -11.02 14.75 -4.88
C LYS A 58 -10.51 15.87 -3.97
N SER A 59 -11.18 16.07 -2.86
CA SER A 59 -10.78 17.12 -1.93
C SER A 59 -9.43 16.84 -1.33
N ALA A 60 -9.22 15.60 -0.90
CA ALA A 60 -7.98 15.20 -0.28
C ALA A 60 -6.93 14.81 -1.31
N ARG A 61 -7.33 14.63 -2.56
CA ARG A 61 -6.44 14.21 -3.64
C ARG A 61 -5.75 12.91 -3.30
N ARG A 62 -6.54 11.95 -2.80
CA ARG A 62 -6.01 10.66 -2.44
C ARG A 62 -7.13 9.64 -2.50
N TYR A 63 -6.76 8.38 -2.54
CA TYR A 63 -7.74 7.32 -2.40
C TYR A 63 -7.97 7.08 -0.92
N VAL A 64 -9.22 6.83 -0.55
CA VAL A 64 -9.56 6.52 0.82
C VAL A 64 -10.32 5.19 0.86
N ALA A 65 -10.35 4.58 2.03
CA ALA A 65 -11.02 3.31 2.18
C ALA A 65 -12.52 3.51 1.98
N GLY A 66 -13.12 2.63 1.20
CA GLY A 66 -14.56 2.67 1.01
C GLY A 66 -15.30 2.15 2.21
N PRO A 67 -16.59 2.45 2.33
CA PRO A 67 -17.37 2.03 3.49
C PRO A 67 -17.56 0.52 3.58
N GLU A 68 -17.34 -0.18 2.48
CA GLU A 68 -17.47 -1.64 2.48
C GLU A 68 -16.13 -2.30 2.24
N PHE A 69 -15.09 -1.70 2.77
CA PHE A 69 -13.74 -2.20 2.61
C PHE A 69 -13.60 -3.62 3.16
N ARG A 70 -12.99 -4.50 2.36
CA ARG A 70 -12.66 -5.85 2.80
C ARG A 70 -11.29 -6.20 2.25
N PRO A 71 -10.33 -6.57 3.12
CA PRO A 71 -8.99 -6.90 2.65
C PRO A 71 -9.01 -8.02 1.62
N VAL A 72 -8.24 -7.84 0.58
CA VAL A 72 -8.07 -8.83 -0.47
C VAL A 72 -6.69 -9.47 -0.36
N PHE A 73 -5.70 -8.67 -0.03
CA PHE A 73 -4.31 -9.13 0.03
C PHE A 73 -3.84 -9.36 1.45
N LEU A 74 -4.39 -8.59 2.40
CA LEU A 74 -3.95 -8.66 3.78
C LEU A 74 -4.93 -9.43 4.62
N ASP A 75 -4.40 -10.07 5.67
CA ASP A 75 -5.24 -10.78 6.61
C ASP A 75 -5.72 -9.76 7.65
N PRO A 76 -7.00 -9.72 7.96
CA PRO A 76 -7.52 -8.78 8.96
C PRO A 76 -7.10 -9.11 10.39
N ASP A 77 -6.57 -10.29 10.64
CA ASP A 77 -6.10 -10.66 11.96
C ASP A 77 -4.89 -9.79 12.31
N PRO A 78 -4.92 -9.04 13.41
CA PRO A 78 -3.80 -8.16 13.76
C PRO A 78 -2.46 -8.87 13.86
N ASP A 79 -2.44 -10.08 14.39
CA ASP A 79 -1.18 -10.80 14.52
C ASP A 79 -0.62 -11.19 13.15
N ALA A 80 -1.47 -11.71 12.30
CA ALA A 80 -1.05 -12.05 10.95
C ALA A 80 -0.62 -10.80 10.18
N TYR A 81 -1.33 -9.70 10.41
CA TYR A 81 -1.02 -8.45 9.77
C TYR A 81 0.38 -7.97 10.18
N LEU A 82 0.68 -8.03 11.48
CA LEU A 82 1.99 -7.60 11.95
C LEU A 82 3.09 -8.47 11.39
N MET A 83 2.85 -9.76 11.27
CA MET A 83 3.83 -10.64 10.68
C MET A 83 4.08 -10.31 9.21
N ARG A 84 3.02 -9.98 8.48
CA ARG A 84 3.19 -9.59 7.09
C ARG A 84 3.94 -8.28 6.97
N LEU A 85 3.65 -7.33 7.85
CA LEU A 85 4.38 -6.08 7.83
C LEU A 85 5.85 -6.29 8.06
N ARG A 86 6.19 -7.14 9.02
CA ARG A 86 7.58 -7.43 9.29
C ARG A 86 8.25 -8.07 8.09
N SER A 87 7.57 -9.02 7.47
CA SER A 87 8.11 -9.69 6.31
C SER A 87 8.32 -8.70 5.16
N MET A 88 7.38 -7.80 4.96
CA MET A 88 7.49 -6.79 3.91
C MET A 88 8.65 -5.84 4.20
N ALA A 89 8.78 -5.44 5.45
CA ALA A 89 9.86 -4.55 5.83
C ALA A 89 11.20 -5.21 5.60
N GLU A 90 11.31 -6.47 5.92
CA GLU A 90 12.55 -7.20 5.69
C GLU A 90 12.84 -7.35 4.20
N GLY A 91 11.78 -7.47 3.40
CA GLY A 91 11.95 -7.55 1.97
C GLY A 91 12.41 -6.25 1.36
N PHE A 92 12.18 -5.14 2.04
CA PHE A 92 12.63 -3.83 1.58
C PHE A 92 13.79 -3.32 2.41
N ALA A 93 14.49 -4.19 3.07
CA ALA A 93 15.45 -3.79 4.07
C ALA A 93 16.69 -3.22 3.47
N GLU A 94 16.56 -2.23 2.69
CA GLU A 94 17.65 -1.48 2.19
C GLU A 94 17.77 -0.26 3.03
N PRO A 95 18.94 0.20 3.27
CA PRO A 95 19.09 1.40 4.05
C PRO A 95 18.23 2.51 3.47
N GLY A 96 17.38 3.05 4.27
CA GLY A 96 16.59 4.18 3.84
C GLY A 96 15.32 3.87 3.11
N SER A 97 15.02 2.63 2.88
CA SER A 97 13.83 2.32 2.12
C SER A 97 12.81 1.54 2.91
N ASN A 98 12.81 1.67 4.19
CA ASN A 98 11.94 0.89 5.03
C ASN A 98 10.76 1.72 5.48
N TRP A 99 9.63 1.53 4.87
CA TRP A 99 8.45 2.33 5.16
C TRP A 99 7.81 1.98 6.50
N LEU A 100 8.17 0.83 7.07
CA LEU A 100 7.69 0.50 8.37
C LEU A 100 8.56 1.05 9.46
N SER A 101 9.81 1.27 9.20
CA SER A 101 10.72 1.61 10.20
C SER A 101 10.63 2.98 10.48
N THR A 102 10.51 3.29 11.62
CA THR A 102 10.86 4.47 12.05
C THR A 102 12.19 4.38 12.38
N PRO A 103 12.95 5.14 11.87
CA PRO A 103 14.29 5.16 12.19
C PRO A 103 14.37 5.52 13.55
N PRO A 104 14.96 4.89 14.17
CA PRO A 104 15.14 5.26 15.43
C PRO A 104 15.85 6.45 15.49
N ASP A 105 16.07 6.71 15.32
CA ASP A 105 16.62 7.68 15.45
C ASP A 105 17.23 7.75 15.47
#